data_2b931e44ca4dbaafe96302d93c858412
#
_entry.id   2b931e44ca4dbaafe96302d93c858412
#
_cell.length_a   1.000
_cell.length_b   1.000
_cell.length_c   1.000
_cell.angle_alpha   90.00
_cell.angle_beta   90.00
_cell.angle_gamma   90.00
#
_symmetry.space_group_name_H-M   'P 1'
#
loop_
_entity.id
_entity.type
_entity.pdbx_description
1 polymer ?
#
loop_
_entity_poly.entity_id
_entity_poly.type
_entity_poly.pdbx_seq_one_letter_code
_entity_poly.pdbx_strand_id
1 'polypeptide(L)'
;MGHDTFQVGDLTAVIGDNEIYDGRRPGYNGIHKLTHKTQAASLFGIAGLNHEHIFDGEQDLRGDTKTFFEPRNWPISFTKISDSEAELHQEATPTFFLESWTRFKLVAPHYIDFTYRCKPHQHAFRNGYIGLFWASYINSPENKSLYFRDPKGWVQLCTQGHNDESTVRHADDKLELKVAPDTRDTLYRNFSPLRYSDPFYYGIFGTHVYALMFDRTEGIRFAHSPSSGGPPSHPEPAWDWQYIIPKYEVLQEYGYRARVVYREKCSRDEIQREFKTWRESLGR
;
A
#
# COMPACT_ATOMS: atom_id res chain seq x y z
N MET A 1 -3.68 -23.24 -6.72
CA MET A 1 -2.73 -22.73 -5.70
C MET A 1 -3.02 -21.25 -5.55
N GLY A 2 -3.12 -20.78 -4.32
CA GLY A 2 -3.43 -19.39 -4.02
C GLY A 2 -2.26 -18.41 -4.17
N HIS A 3 -1.10 -18.86 -4.69
CA HIS A 3 0.10 -18.04 -4.88
C HIS A 3 1.05 -18.63 -5.91
N ASP A 4 1.99 -17.81 -6.40
CA ASP A 4 3.12 -18.27 -7.22
C ASP A 4 4.35 -17.38 -7.03
N THR A 5 5.50 -17.87 -7.50
CA THR A 5 6.77 -17.17 -7.49
C THR A 5 7.09 -16.66 -8.90
N PHE A 6 7.41 -15.39 -8.99
CA PHE A 6 7.75 -14.69 -10.24
C PHE A 6 9.20 -14.21 -10.20
N GLN A 7 9.95 -14.45 -11.27
CA GLN A 7 11.32 -13.96 -11.37
C GLN A 7 11.50 -13.22 -12.69
N VAL A 8 11.78 -11.93 -12.62
CA VAL A 8 11.98 -11.06 -13.78
C VAL A 8 13.10 -10.06 -13.50
N GLY A 9 14.10 -10.02 -14.36
CA GLY A 9 15.25 -9.13 -14.18
C GLY A 9 15.98 -9.43 -12.88
N ASP A 10 16.05 -8.43 -12.02
CA ASP A 10 16.76 -8.50 -10.75
C ASP A 10 15.87 -8.95 -9.58
N LEU A 11 14.56 -9.09 -9.82
CA LEU A 11 13.58 -9.32 -8.76
C LEU A 11 13.05 -10.76 -8.75
N THR A 12 12.85 -11.26 -7.52
CA THR A 12 12.01 -12.43 -7.26
C THR A 12 10.91 -12.03 -6.28
N ALA A 13 9.65 -12.23 -6.66
CA ALA A 13 8.49 -11.92 -5.86
C ALA A 13 7.60 -13.15 -5.67
N VAL A 14 7.07 -13.34 -4.46
CA VAL A 14 5.97 -14.28 -4.19
C VAL A 14 4.70 -13.45 -4.06
N ILE A 15 3.71 -13.72 -4.90
CA ILE A 15 2.43 -13.02 -4.93
C ILE A 15 1.33 -14.04 -4.65
N GLY A 16 0.40 -13.70 -3.79
CA GLY A 16 -0.67 -14.64 -3.41
C GLY A 16 -1.88 -13.99 -2.75
N ASP A 17 -2.89 -14.82 -2.53
CA ASP A 17 -4.15 -14.48 -1.89
C ASP A 17 -4.07 -14.51 -0.35
N ASN A 18 -5.24 -14.59 0.32
CA ASN A 18 -5.37 -14.60 1.78
C ASN A 18 -5.11 -15.96 2.42
N GLU A 19 -4.86 -17.02 1.66
CA GLU A 19 -4.72 -18.36 2.20
C GLU A 19 -3.38 -18.59 2.90
N ILE A 20 -3.34 -19.61 3.73
CA ILE A 20 -2.12 -20.04 4.42
C ILE A 20 -1.22 -20.76 3.42
N TYR A 21 0.04 -20.33 3.32
CA TYR A 21 1.06 -21.10 2.65
C TYR A 21 2.43 -20.83 3.31
N ASP A 22 3.33 -21.78 3.26
CA ASP A 22 4.72 -21.68 3.74
C ASP A 22 4.83 -21.04 5.15
N GLY A 23 3.94 -21.46 6.08
CA GLY A 23 3.92 -20.99 7.47
C GLY A 23 3.40 -19.56 7.67
N ARG A 24 2.92 -18.88 6.63
CA ARG A 24 2.28 -17.56 6.77
C ARG A 24 0.93 -17.65 7.47
N ARG A 25 0.58 -16.59 8.18
CA ARG A 25 -0.75 -16.43 8.74
C ARG A 25 -1.75 -16.12 7.61
N PRO A 26 -3.02 -16.55 7.74
CA PRO A 26 -4.06 -16.16 6.79
C PRO A 26 -4.32 -14.66 6.83
N GLY A 27 -4.91 -14.14 5.77
CA GLY A 27 -5.39 -12.77 5.71
C GLY A 27 -4.40 -11.74 5.13
N TYR A 28 -3.21 -12.16 4.70
CA TYR A 28 -2.24 -11.28 4.06
C TYR A 28 -2.15 -11.58 2.56
N ASN A 29 -2.81 -10.78 1.75
CA ASN A 29 -2.82 -10.85 0.29
C ASN A 29 -1.72 -9.99 -0.33
N GLY A 30 -1.47 -10.12 -1.63
CA GLY A 30 -0.56 -9.25 -2.36
C GLY A 30 0.86 -9.77 -2.50
N ILE A 31 1.88 -8.93 -2.30
CA ILE A 31 3.28 -9.33 -2.42
C ILE A 31 3.78 -9.82 -1.07
N HIS A 32 3.93 -11.11 -0.96
CA HIS A 32 4.32 -11.76 0.29
C HIS A 32 5.82 -11.67 0.55
N LYS A 33 6.63 -11.81 -0.49
CA LYS A 33 8.08 -11.79 -0.43
C LYS A 33 8.61 -11.04 -1.65
N LEU A 34 9.61 -10.21 -1.43
CA LEU A 34 10.32 -9.52 -2.50
C LEU A 34 11.79 -9.54 -2.19
N THR A 35 12.59 -10.12 -3.09
CA THR A 35 14.05 -10.15 -3.00
C THR A 35 14.66 -9.56 -4.26
N HIS A 36 15.90 -9.12 -4.15
CA HIS A 36 16.72 -8.67 -5.27
C HIS A 36 17.91 -9.62 -5.44
N LYS A 37 18.41 -9.81 -6.65
CA LYS A 37 19.54 -10.73 -6.94
C LYS A 37 20.78 -10.49 -6.05
N THR A 38 20.99 -9.25 -5.59
CA THR A 38 22.08 -8.86 -4.69
C THR A 38 21.64 -8.68 -3.25
N GLN A 39 20.37 -8.96 -2.91
CA GLN A 39 19.80 -8.89 -1.57
C GLN A 39 18.86 -10.08 -1.33
N ALA A 40 19.41 -11.13 -0.71
CA ALA A 40 18.66 -12.37 -0.47
C ALA A 40 17.59 -12.25 0.64
N ALA A 41 17.78 -11.31 1.59
CA ALA A 41 16.75 -11.03 2.58
C ALA A 41 15.53 -10.40 1.91
N SER A 42 14.33 -10.89 2.29
CA SER A 42 13.09 -10.29 1.80
C SER A 42 12.95 -8.87 2.31
N LEU A 43 12.60 -7.95 1.42
CA LEU A 43 12.21 -6.58 1.76
C LEU A 43 11.04 -6.58 2.74
N PHE A 44 10.03 -7.42 2.47
CA PHE A 44 8.83 -7.49 3.28
C PHE A 44 8.95 -8.50 4.42
N GLY A 45 8.42 -8.10 5.58
CA GLY A 45 8.19 -8.96 6.72
C GLY A 45 7.01 -9.90 6.52
N ILE A 46 6.51 -10.48 7.62
CA ILE A 46 5.51 -11.56 7.58
C ILE A 46 4.18 -11.14 6.93
N ALA A 47 3.80 -9.87 7.04
CA ALA A 47 2.55 -9.37 6.47
C ALA A 47 2.66 -8.93 5.01
N GLY A 48 3.87 -8.69 4.51
CA GLY A 48 4.10 -8.30 3.12
C GLY A 48 3.53 -6.91 2.77
N LEU A 49 3.28 -6.72 1.47
CA LEU A 49 2.53 -5.61 0.92
C LEU A 49 1.11 -6.12 0.63
N ASN A 50 0.10 -5.60 1.34
CA ASN A 50 -1.25 -6.14 1.27
C ASN A 50 -2.36 -5.07 1.30
N HIS A 51 -3.50 -5.37 0.68
CA HIS A 51 -4.74 -4.61 0.86
C HIS A 51 -5.30 -4.95 2.23
N GLU A 52 -5.27 -3.98 3.13
CA GLU A 52 -5.51 -4.24 4.54
C GLU A 52 -6.87 -3.74 5.02
N HIS A 53 -7.23 -2.49 4.72
CA HIS A 53 -8.46 -1.90 5.24
C HIS A 53 -9.40 -1.41 4.14
N ILE A 54 -10.71 -1.50 4.45
CA ILE A 54 -11.77 -0.68 3.86
C ILE A 54 -12.34 0.18 4.99
N PHE A 55 -12.59 1.46 4.75
CA PHE A 55 -12.97 2.41 5.77
C PHE A 55 -13.97 3.45 5.24
N ASP A 56 -14.97 3.81 6.05
CA ASP A 56 -15.99 4.81 5.74
C ASP A 56 -16.17 5.88 6.83
N GLY A 57 -15.31 5.87 7.85
CA GLY A 57 -15.34 6.82 8.95
C GLY A 57 -16.24 6.45 10.14
N GLU A 58 -17.08 5.44 10.01
CA GLU A 58 -18.07 5.08 11.04
C GLU A 58 -17.75 3.77 11.79
N GLN A 59 -16.65 3.12 11.45
CA GLN A 59 -16.36 1.81 12.01
C GLN A 59 -15.94 1.89 13.46
N ASP A 60 -16.74 1.24 14.31
CA ASP A 60 -16.32 0.89 15.66
C ASP A 60 -15.49 -0.39 15.63
N LEU A 61 -14.18 -0.23 15.75
CA LEU A 61 -13.24 -1.36 15.78
C LEU A 61 -13.18 -2.07 17.12
N ARG A 62 -13.86 -1.56 18.16
CA ARG A 62 -13.82 -2.15 19.51
C ARG A 62 -14.56 -3.46 19.60
N GLY A 63 -15.53 -3.71 18.70
CA GLY A 63 -16.33 -4.92 18.66
C GLY A 63 -16.12 -5.81 17.44
N ASP A 64 -15.74 -5.26 16.29
CA ASP A 64 -15.66 -6.00 15.02
C ASP A 64 -14.45 -5.59 14.17
N THR A 65 -13.30 -6.21 14.46
CA THR A 65 -12.10 -6.05 13.62
C THR A 65 -12.25 -6.66 12.23
N LYS A 66 -13.21 -7.59 12.02
CA LYS A 66 -13.40 -8.25 10.72
C LYS A 66 -13.86 -7.25 9.66
N THR A 67 -14.75 -6.33 10.00
CA THR A 67 -15.25 -5.32 9.07
C THR A 67 -14.14 -4.38 8.61
N PHE A 68 -13.32 -3.89 9.52
CA PHE A 68 -12.20 -3.01 9.19
C PHE A 68 -11.15 -3.70 8.32
N PHE A 69 -10.81 -4.94 8.66
CA PHE A 69 -9.89 -5.79 7.89
C PHE A 69 -10.63 -6.66 6.87
N GLU A 70 -11.76 -6.23 6.36
CA GLU A 70 -12.58 -7.02 5.45
C GLU A 70 -11.80 -7.54 4.22
N PRO A 71 -10.88 -6.77 3.60
CA PRO A 71 -10.04 -7.31 2.53
C PRO A 71 -9.20 -8.53 2.94
N ARG A 72 -8.80 -8.60 4.21
CA ARG A 72 -8.00 -9.70 4.74
C ARG A 72 -8.83 -10.89 5.21
N ASN A 73 -10.11 -10.65 5.55
CA ASN A 73 -11.01 -11.65 6.13
C ASN A 73 -11.97 -12.27 5.12
N TRP A 74 -11.98 -11.78 3.87
CA TRP A 74 -12.84 -12.28 2.81
C TRP A 74 -12.01 -12.94 1.70
N PRO A 75 -12.52 -14.02 1.07
CA PRO A 75 -11.77 -14.74 0.05
C PRO A 75 -11.27 -13.86 -1.08
N ILE A 76 -10.06 -14.13 -1.54
CA ILE A 76 -9.44 -13.53 -2.72
C ILE A 76 -9.04 -14.66 -3.66
N SER A 77 -9.31 -14.52 -4.94
CA SER A 77 -8.89 -15.44 -5.98
C SER A 77 -7.54 -14.97 -6.56
N PHE A 78 -6.57 -15.88 -6.61
CA PHE A 78 -5.29 -15.67 -7.29
C PHE A 78 -5.35 -16.23 -8.70
N THR A 79 -4.94 -15.44 -9.69
CA THR A 79 -4.79 -15.86 -11.09
C THR A 79 -3.41 -15.50 -11.60
N LYS A 80 -2.62 -16.51 -12.00
CA LYS A 80 -1.39 -16.29 -12.77
C LYS A 80 -1.77 -15.94 -14.21
N ILE A 81 -1.45 -14.72 -14.65
CA ILE A 81 -1.76 -14.24 -15.99
C ILE A 81 -0.64 -14.65 -16.96
N SER A 82 0.62 -14.53 -16.52
CA SER A 82 1.81 -14.92 -17.29
C SER A 82 2.97 -15.24 -16.33
N ASP A 83 4.14 -15.51 -16.85
CA ASP A 83 5.35 -15.73 -16.04
C ASP A 83 5.87 -14.45 -15.34
N SER A 84 5.31 -13.29 -15.66
CA SER A 84 5.66 -12.02 -15.03
C SER A 84 4.48 -11.30 -14.39
N GLU A 85 3.25 -11.87 -14.41
CA GLU A 85 2.05 -11.12 -14.08
C GLU A 85 1.02 -11.97 -13.35
N ALA A 86 0.45 -11.42 -12.27
CA ALA A 86 -0.63 -12.01 -11.50
C ALA A 86 -1.74 -11.00 -11.23
N GLU A 87 -2.96 -11.50 -11.06
CA GLU A 87 -4.12 -10.73 -10.60
C GLU A 87 -4.73 -11.39 -9.37
N LEU A 88 -5.06 -10.57 -8.41
CA LEU A 88 -5.89 -10.90 -7.26
C LEU A 88 -7.27 -10.27 -7.47
N HIS A 89 -8.31 -11.09 -7.38
CA HIS A 89 -9.69 -10.63 -7.47
C HIS A 89 -10.43 -10.95 -6.18
N GLN A 90 -11.04 -9.95 -5.60
CA GLN A 90 -11.93 -10.08 -4.46
C GLN A 90 -13.34 -9.70 -4.90
N GLU A 91 -14.26 -10.65 -4.81
CA GLU A 91 -15.68 -10.41 -5.02
C GLU A 91 -16.20 -9.35 -4.04
N ALA A 92 -17.36 -8.79 -4.34
CA ALA A 92 -17.99 -7.79 -3.47
C ALA A 92 -18.05 -8.28 -2.02
N THR A 93 -17.39 -7.55 -1.13
CA THR A 93 -17.27 -7.90 0.29
C THR A 93 -18.62 -7.79 1.02
N PRO A 94 -18.82 -8.51 2.13
CA PRO A 94 -20.16 -8.63 2.73
C PRO A 94 -20.68 -7.34 3.39
N THR A 95 -19.81 -6.46 3.88
CA THR A 95 -20.22 -5.23 4.56
C THR A 95 -20.20 -4.02 3.63
N PHE A 96 -19.10 -3.85 2.89
CA PHE A 96 -18.91 -2.69 2.02
C PHE A 96 -19.40 -2.92 0.59
N PHE A 97 -19.70 -4.15 0.23
CA PHE A 97 -20.10 -4.52 -1.15
C PHE A 97 -19.13 -3.95 -2.19
N LEU A 98 -17.84 -3.94 -1.82
CA LEU A 98 -16.76 -3.46 -2.67
C LEU A 98 -16.06 -4.65 -3.33
N GLU A 99 -16.15 -4.74 -4.63
CA GLU A 99 -15.40 -5.66 -5.47
C GLU A 99 -14.06 -5.01 -5.84
N SER A 100 -12.96 -5.79 -5.89
CA SER A 100 -11.65 -5.21 -6.20
C SER A 100 -10.74 -6.16 -6.98
N TRP A 101 -9.87 -5.57 -7.79
CA TRP A 101 -8.83 -6.24 -8.58
C TRP A 101 -7.50 -5.58 -8.30
N THR A 102 -6.50 -6.41 -8.01
CA THR A 102 -5.13 -5.95 -7.84
C THR A 102 -4.23 -6.72 -8.79
N ARG A 103 -3.60 -6.03 -9.70
CA ARG A 103 -2.73 -6.61 -10.70
C ARG A 103 -1.29 -6.21 -10.46
N PHE A 104 -0.40 -7.20 -10.45
CA PHE A 104 1.04 -7.04 -10.29
C PHE A 104 1.74 -7.57 -11.52
N LYS A 105 2.61 -6.76 -12.12
CA LYS A 105 3.43 -7.14 -13.27
C LYS A 105 4.88 -6.82 -13.00
N LEU A 106 5.72 -7.84 -12.90
CA LEU A 106 7.16 -7.66 -12.80
C LEU A 106 7.70 -7.19 -14.17
N VAL A 107 8.53 -6.16 -14.13
CA VAL A 107 9.15 -5.53 -15.32
C VAL A 107 10.65 -5.36 -15.07
N ALA A 108 11.46 -5.91 -15.96
CA ALA A 108 12.91 -5.76 -15.85
C ALA A 108 13.34 -4.28 -15.96
N PRO A 109 14.42 -3.86 -15.32
CA PRO A 109 15.28 -4.72 -14.52
C PRO A 109 14.78 -4.95 -13.08
N HIS A 110 14.05 -3.99 -12.44
CA HIS A 110 13.80 -3.99 -11.01
C HIS A 110 12.48 -3.29 -10.63
N TYR A 111 11.42 -3.48 -11.45
CA TYR A 111 10.12 -2.86 -11.24
C TYR A 111 9.00 -3.89 -11.01
N ILE A 112 7.97 -3.48 -10.27
CA ILE A 112 6.67 -4.13 -10.27
C ILE A 112 5.62 -3.06 -10.57
N ASP A 113 4.98 -3.14 -11.72
CA ASP A 113 3.82 -2.31 -12.03
C ASP A 113 2.61 -2.87 -11.28
N PHE A 114 1.93 -1.98 -10.61
CA PHE A 114 0.79 -2.26 -9.76
C PHE A 114 -0.43 -1.51 -10.29
N THR A 115 -1.53 -2.21 -10.49
CA THR A 115 -2.81 -1.59 -10.85
C THR A 115 -3.87 -2.06 -9.86
N TYR A 116 -4.51 -1.12 -9.22
CA TYR A 116 -5.65 -1.37 -8.34
C TYR A 116 -6.91 -0.80 -8.96
N ARG A 117 -7.99 -1.58 -8.95
CA ARG A 117 -9.33 -1.17 -9.35
C ARG A 117 -10.33 -1.68 -8.32
N CYS A 118 -11.39 -0.90 -8.10
CA CYS A 118 -12.51 -1.33 -7.27
C CYS A 118 -13.83 -0.79 -7.81
N LYS A 119 -14.90 -1.49 -7.46
CA LYS A 119 -16.26 -1.17 -7.89
C LYS A 119 -17.24 -1.41 -6.74
N PRO A 120 -17.85 -0.35 -6.19
CA PRO A 120 -18.88 -0.49 -5.18
C PRO A 120 -20.19 -0.97 -5.81
N HIS A 121 -20.80 -2.02 -5.26
CA HIS A 121 -22.04 -2.59 -5.75
C HIS A 121 -23.29 -2.02 -5.05
N GLN A 122 -23.11 -1.33 -3.94
CA GLN A 122 -24.20 -0.74 -3.15
C GLN A 122 -23.76 0.58 -2.49
N HIS A 123 -24.74 1.37 -2.04
CA HIS A 123 -24.51 2.54 -1.19
C HIS A 123 -24.27 2.11 0.27
N ALA A 124 -23.13 1.48 0.56
CA ALA A 124 -22.80 0.93 1.87
C ALA A 124 -21.92 1.83 2.73
N PHE A 125 -21.23 2.80 2.14
CA PHE A 125 -20.32 3.70 2.85
C PHE A 125 -21.10 4.86 3.48
N ARG A 126 -21.25 4.86 4.80
CA ARG A 126 -22.16 5.74 5.56
C ARG A 126 -21.83 7.22 5.43
N ASN A 127 -20.56 7.58 5.33
CA ASN A 127 -20.13 8.97 5.15
C ASN A 127 -19.94 9.37 3.68
N GLY A 128 -20.34 8.54 2.72
CA GLY A 128 -20.37 8.86 1.30
C GLY A 128 -18.98 8.84 0.63
N TYR A 129 -17.93 8.37 1.31
CA TYR A 129 -16.60 8.18 0.74
C TYR A 129 -16.09 6.76 0.96
N ILE A 130 -15.13 6.34 0.15
CA ILE A 130 -14.43 5.07 0.30
C ILE A 130 -12.99 5.37 0.71
N GLY A 131 -12.57 4.86 1.86
CA GLY A 131 -11.18 4.85 2.30
C GLY A 131 -10.59 3.45 2.13
N LEU A 132 -9.46 3.35 1.45
CA LEU A 132 -8.73 2.11 1.23
C LEU A 132 -7.32 2.25 1.79
N PHE A 133 -6.80 1.19 2.37
CA PHE A 133 -5.49 1.20 2.98
C PHE A 133 -4.66 -0.01 2.52
N TRP A 134 -3.46 0.28 2.11
CA TRP A 134 -2.45 -0.70 1.74
C TRP A 134 -1.30 -0.63 2.72
N ALA A 135 -1.04 -1.73 3.39
CA ALA A 135 0.09 -1.85 4.28
C ALA A 135 1.30 -2.45 3.57
N SER A 136 2.47 -1.93 3.89
CA SER A 136 3.75 -2.36 3.33
C SER A 136 4.73 -2.59 4.48
N TYR A 137 4.63 -3.76 5.12
CA TYR A 137 5.44 -4.12 6.29
C TYR A 137 6.86 -4.46 5.89
N ILE A 138 7.83 -3.66 6.34
CA ILE A 138 9.24 -3.77 5.97
C ILE A 138 10.00 -4.61 7.01
N ASN A 139 10.77 -5.56 6.54
CA ASN A 139 11.48 -6.53 7.37
C ASN A 139 12.65 -5.89 8.14
N SER A 140 12.35 -5.30 9.29
CA SER A 140 13.32 -4.79 10.28
C SER A 140 14.45 -3.93 9.67
N PRO A 141 14.13 -2.86 8.91
CA PRO A 141 15.15 -2.00 8.34
C PRO A 141 15.88 -1.22 9.45
N GLU A 142 17.19 -0.98 9.29
CA GLU A 142 17.94 -0.10 10.18
C GLU A 142 17.38 1.32 10.18
N ASN A 143 17.00 1.80 9.01
CA ASN A 143 16.37 3.10 8.82
C ASN A 143 14.87 2.91 8.56
N LYS A 144 14.05 3.27 9.53
CA LYS A 144 12.59 3.12 9.46
C LYS A 144 11.87 4.24 8.71
N SER A 145 12.58 5.30 8.29
CA SER A 145 11.98 6.51 7.74
C SER A 145 11.46 6.31 6.32
N LEU A 146 10.34 6.97 6.05
CA LEU A 146 9.90 7.32 4.70
C LEU A 146 10.50 8.65 4.27
N TYR A 147 10.93 8.74 3.02
CA TYR A 147 11.44 9.95 2.39
C TYR A 147 10.57 10.33 1.20
N PHE A 148 10.25 11.60 1.08
CA PHE A 148 9.47 12.15 -0.03
C PHE A 148 9.81 13.62 -0.26
N ARG A 149 9.31 14.22 -1.31
CA ARG A 149 9.45 15.65 -1.55
C ARG A 149 8.24 16.41 -1.04
N ASP A 150 8.50 17.45 -0.26
CA ASP A 150 7.53 18.49 0.01
C ASP A 150 7.78 19.71 -0.92
N PRO A 151 6.92 20.74 -0.90
CA PRO A 151 7.14 21.94 -1.71
C PRO A 151 8.47 22.65 -1.48
N LYS A 152 9.15 22.42 -0.35
CA LYS A 152 10.42 23.08 0.01
C LYS A 152 11.64 22.18 -0.25
N GLY A 153 11.46 20.90 -0.45
CA GLY A 153 12.56 19.97 -0.70
C GLY A 153 12.33 18.56 -0.18
N TRP A 154 13.41 17.85 0.10
CA TRP A 154 13.34 16.48 0.62
C TRP A 154 13.10 16.48 2.13
N VAL A 155 12.12 15.72 2.57
CA VAL A 155 11.76 15.53 3.97
C VAL A 155 11.67 14.05 4.31
N GLN A 156 11.61 13.75 5.60
CA GLN A 156 11.41 12.40 6.11
C GLN A 156 10.27 12.36 7.12
N LEU A 157 9.60 11.23 7.19
CA LEU A 157 8.65 10.87 8.23
C LEU A 157 9.11 9.60 8.91
N CYS A 158 9.15 9.62 10.25
CA CYS A 158 9.44 8.45 11.09
C CYS A 158 8.65 8.59 12.39
N THR A 159 7.46 8.03 12.42
CA THR A 159 6.61 8.04 13.63
C THR A 159 7.19 7.12 14.69
N GLN A 160 6.98 7.45 15.97
CA GLN A 160 7.45 6.65 17.11
C GLN A 160 6.31 5.87 17.77
N GLY A 161 5.08 6.32 17.63
CA GLY A 161 3.87 5.70 18.16
C GLY A 161 2.76 5.59 17.11
N HIS A 162 1.84 4.64 17.28
CA HIS A 162 0.70 4.46 16.37
C HIS A 162 -0.28 5.64 16.34
N ASN A 163 -0.25 6.50 17.35
CA ASN A 163 -1.11 7.69 17.42
C ASN A 163 -0.39 8.98 17.02
N ASP A 164 0.83 8.87 16.51
CA ASP A 164 1.57 10.02 15.99
C ASP A 164 0.92 10.57 14.71
N GLU A 165 1.35 11.76 14.31
CA GLU A 165 0.97 12.41 13.05
C GLU A 165 1.56 11.65 11.86
N SER A 166 0.89 10.57 11.47
CA SER A 166 1.42 9.50 10.62
C SER A 166 1.01 9.60 9.14
N THR A 167 -0.01 10.42 8.83
CA THR A 167 -0.56 10.51 7.46
C THR A 167 -0.17 11.80 6.78
N VAL A 168 0.48 11.69 5.62
CA VAL A 168 0.94 12.80 4.78
C VAL A 168 0.03 12.96 3.58
N ARG A 169 -0.54 14.17 3.42
CA ARG A 169 -1.41 14.54 2.30
C ARG A 169 -0.62 15.26 1.21
N HIS A 170 -1.11 15.24 -0.02
CA HIS A 170 -0.61 16.14 -1.07
C HIS A 170 -0.74 17.61 -0.66
N ALA A 171 0.11 18.47 -1.18
CA ALA A 171 0.10 19.89 -0.86
C ALA A 171 -1.27 20.55 -1.09
N ASP A 172 -1.99 20.12 -2.12
CA ASP A 172 -3.31 20.64 -2.48
C ASP A 172 -4.49 19.84 -1.89
N ASP A 173 -4.23 18.73 -1.16
CA ASP A 173 -5.30 17.93 -0.52
C ASP A 173 -5.87 18.68 0.69
N LYS A 174 -7.07 19.23 0.50
CA LYS A 174 -7.87 19.92 1.52
C LYS A 174 -9.05 19.09 2.01
N LEU A 175 -9.13 17.82 1.57
CA LEU A 175 -10.26 16.96 1.89
C LEU A 175 -10.24 16.58 3.37
N GLU A 176 -11.28 16.98 4.08
CA GLU A 176 -11.56 16.54 5.45
C GLU A 176 -12.55 15.37 5.40
N LEU A 177 -12.16 14.25 6.02
CA LEU A 177 -13.02 13.08 6.13
C LEU A 177 -13.84 13.18 7.43
N LYS A 178 -15.12 12.84 7.33
CA LYS A 178 -15.93 12.63 8.53
C LYS A 178 -15.52 11.31 9.15
N VAL A 179 -15.00 11.35 10.37
CA VAL A 179 -14.53 10.18 11.13
C VAL A 179 -15.16 10.22 12.52
N ALA A 180 -15.80 9.14 12.93
CA ALA A 180 -16.42 9.03 14.25
C ALA A 180 -15.37 9.25 15.37
N PRO A 181 -15.71 9.95 16.46
CA PRO A 181 -14.74 10.31 17.52
C PRO A 181 -14.10 9.12 18.21
N ASP A 182 -14.84 8.02 18.29
CA ASP A 182 -14.46 6.78 18.96
C ASP A 182 -13.81 5.74 18.02
N THR A 183 -13.60 6.09 16.76
CA THR A 183 -12.91 5.23 15.80
C THR A 183 -11.50 4.91 16.28
N ARG A 184 -11.19 3.63 16.41
CA ARG A 184 -9.91 3.13 16.92
C ARG A 184 -8.76 3.50 16.03
N ASP A 185 -8.96 3.38 14.71
CA ASP A 185 -7.92 3.71 13.75
C ASP A 185 -7.84 5.20 13.51
N THR A 186 -6.71 5.77 13.84
CA THR A 186 -6.44 7.19 13.72
C THR A 186 -5.68 7.56 12.46
N LEU A 187 -5.21 6.60 11.66
CA LEU A 187 -4.42 6.83 10.43
C LEU A 187 -5.15 7.76 9.44
N TYR A 188 -6.49 7.70 9.39
CA TYR A 188 -7.29 8.54 8.49
C TYR A 188 -7.47 9.98 8.95
N ARG A 189 -7.09 10.32 10.18
CA ARG A 189 -7.23 11.68 10.77
C ARG A 189 -5.97 12.24 11.43
N ASN A 190 -4.96 11.42 11.70
CA ASN A 190 -3.70 11.86 12.30
C ASN A 190 -2.76 12.40 11.23
N PHE A 191 -3.07 13.61 10.76
CA PHE A 191 -2.33 14.25 9.69
C PHE A 191 -1.02 14.84 10.17
N SER A 192 0.05 14.47 9.50
CA SER A 192 1.34 15.16 9.59
C SER A 192 1.21 16.60 9.07
N PRO A 193 1.93 17.57 9.66
CA PRO A 193 2.07 18.91 9.08
C PRO A 193 2.85 18.92 7.76
N LEU A 194 3.60 17.84 7.48
CA LEU A 194 4.27 17.64 6.21
C LEU A 194 3.27 17.44 5.07
N ARG A 195 3.66 17.87 3.87
CA ARG A 195 2.87 17.69 2.65
C ARG A 195 3.78 17.15 1.55
N TYR A 196 3.31 16.21 0.75
CA TYR A 196 4.08 15.81 -0.40
C TYR A 196 3.71 16.64 -1.66
N SER A 197 4.69 16.87 -2.55
CA SER A 197 4.51 17.52 -3.85
C SER A 197 4.48 16.52 -5.01
N ASP A 198 5.37 15.54 -4.97
CA ASP A 198 5.44 14.49 -5.98
C ASP A 198 4.85 13.20 -5.42
N PRO A 199 3.95 12.48 -6.15
CA PRO A 199 3.29 11.31 -5.63
C PRO A 199 4.19 10.06 -5.64
N PHE A 200 5.26 10.12 -4.87
CA PHE A 200 6.11 8.98 -4.57
C PHE A 200 6.82 9.16 -3.23
N TYR A 201 7.16 8.05 -2.63
CA TYR A 201 8.05 7.98 -1.48
C TYR A 201 9.08 6.87 -1.66
N TYR A 202 10.13 6.89 -0.87
CA TYR A 202 11.08 5.81 -0.78
C TYR A 202 11.56 5.57 0.65
N GLY A 203 12.06 4.36 0.89
CA GLY A 203 12.79 3.98 2.10
C GLY A 203 14.06 3.21 1.75
N ILE A 204 14.89 2.95 2.76
CA ILE A 204 16.16 2.24 2.61
C ILE A 204 16.08 0.91 3.34
N PHE A 205 16.40 -0.18 2.65
CA PHE A 205 16.48 -1.52 3.19
C PHE A 205 17.88 -2.11 2.90
N GLY A 206 18.73 -2.15 3.92
CA GLY A 206 20.12 -2.53 3.75
C GLY A 206 20.83 -1.66 2.71
N THR A 207 21.36 -2.27 1.67
CA THR A 207 22.04 -1.59 0.56
C THR A 207 21.12 -1.23 -0.59
N HIS A 208 19.80 -1.35 -0.41
CA HIS A 208 18.79 -1.15 -1.44
C HIS A 208 17.85 0.00 -1.12
N VAL A 209 17.19 0.50 -2.17
CA VAL A 209 16.10 1.46 -2.11
C VAL A 209 14.81 0.76 -2.54
N TYR A 210 13.78 0.91 -1.73
CA TYR A 210 12.40 0.64 -2.08
C TYR A 210 11.68 1.95 -2.31
N ALA A 211 11.13 2.17 -3.50
CA ALA A 211 10.29 3.32 -3.78
C ALA A 211 8.92 2.88 -4.29
N LEU A 212 7.88 3.61 -3.90
CA LEU A 212 6.53 3.46 -4.41
C LEU A 212 6.09 4.76 -5.05
N MET A 213 5.68 4.67 -6.31
CA MET A 213 5.32 5.80 -7.17
C MET A 213 3.88 5.65 -7.61
N PHE A 214 3.13 6.76 -7.68
CA PHE A 214 1.72 6.76 -8.07
C PHE A 214 1.50 7.61 -9.32
N ASP A 215 0.53 7.21 -10.12
CA ASP A 215 0.17 7.90 -11.37
C ASP A 215 -0.62 9.20 -11.12
N ARG A 216 -1.05 9.45 -9.89
CA ARG A 216 -1.87 10.60 -9.49
C ARG A 216 -1.54 11.07 -8.07
N THR A 217 -2.02 12.28 -7.76
CA THR A 217 -2.03 12.82 -6.39
C THR A 217 -3.41 12.71 -5.74
N GLU A 218 -4.47 12.74 -6.56
CA GLU A 218 -5.85 12.75 -6.10
C GLU A 218 -6.18 11.46 -5.33
N GLY A 219 -6.59 11.64 -4.09
CA GLY A 219 -6.96 10.57 -3.17
C GLY A 219 -5.79 9.77 -2.60
N ILE A 220 -4.56 9.98 -3.03
CA ILE A 220 -3.39 9.28 -2.48
C ILE A 220 -2.87 10.03 -1.25
N ARG A 221 -2.66 9.30 -0.17
CA ARG A 221 -2.03 9.78 1.07
C ARG A 221 -0.98 8.77 1.50
N PHE A 222 0.20 9.22 1.90
CA PHE A 222 1.21 8.34 2.46
C PHE A 222 0.95 8.16 3.95
N ALA A 223 1.30 7.00 4.48
CA ALA A 223 1.19 6.74 5.91
C ALA A 223 2.42 5.98 6.40
N HIS A 224 2.73 6.16 7.67
CA HIS A 224 3.84 5.48 8.32
C HIS A 224 3.40 4.91 9.66
N SER A 225 3.66 3.63 9.87
CA SER A 225 3.47 2.99 11.17
C SER A 225 4.83 2.58 11.73
N PRO A 226 5.11 2.80 13.04
CA PRO A 226 6.42 2.53 13.62
C PRO A 226 6.69 1.03 13.81
N SER A 227 5.62 0.22 13.83
CA SER A 227 5.68 -1.23 13.97
C SER A 227 4.41 -1.88 13.45
N SER A 228 4.49 -3.17 13.17
CA SER A 228 3.36 -4.02 12.72
C SER A 228 2.34 -4.36 13.83
N GLY A 229 2.45 -3.77 15.02
CA GLY A 229 1.67 -4.19 16.19
C GLY A 229 2.09 -5.57 16.75
N GLY A 230 3.14 -6.17 16.20
CA GLY A 230 3.76 -7.38 16.67
C GLY A 230 4.62 -7.16 17.94
N PRO A 231 5.27 -8.21 18.46
CA PRO A 231 6.11 -8.09 19.64
C PRO A 231 7.29 -7.12 19.39
N PRO A 232 7.78 -6.44 20.42
CA PRO A 232 8.90 -5.48 20.31
C PRO A 232 10.19 -6.05 19.69
N SER A 233 10.33 -7.39 19.68
CA SER A 233 11.45 -8.09 19.06
C SER A 233 11.46 -8.05 17.51
N HIS A 234 10.35 -7.66 16.88
CA HIS A 234 10.23 -7.55 15.44
C HIS A 234 9.66 -6.17 15.06
N PRO A 235 10.49 -5.12 15.13
CA PRO A 235 10.06 -3.77 14.81
C PRO A 235 9.98 -3.56 13.30
N GLU A 236 8.98 -4.17 12.69
CA GLU A 236 8.68 -4.00 11.26
C GLU A 236 7.87 -2.72 11.09
N PRO A 237 8.47 -1.60 10.64
CA PRO A 237 7.68 -0.43 10.28
C PRO A 237 6.85 -0.74 9.06
N ALA A 238 5.77 -0.02 8.90
CA ALA A 238 4.99 -0.09 7.67
C ALA A 238 5.10 1.23 6.91
N TRP A 239 5.41 1.13 5.61
CA TRP A 239 5.48 2.24 4.66
C TRP A 239 4.27 2.17 3.76
N ASP A 240 3.20 2.80 4.22
CA ASP A 240 1.84 2.57 3.79
C ASP A 240 1.31 3.69 2.89
N TRP A 241 0.15 3.44 2.31
CA TRP A 241 -0.62 4.49 1.66
C TRP A 241 -2.11 4.25 1.78
N GLN A 242 -2.85 5.34 1.61
CA GLN A 242 -4.30 5.35 1.52
C GLN A 242 -4.71 5.75 0.10
N TYR A 243 -5.83 5.19 -0.35
CA TYR A 243 -6.54 5.70 -1.51
C TYR A 243 -7.96 6.11 -1.09
N ILE A 244 -8.24 7.41 -1.19
CA ILE A 244 -9.52 7.99 -0.79
C ILE A 244 -10.31 8.35 -2.02
N ILE A 245 -11.53 7.83 -2.11
CA ILE A 245 -12.52 8.18 -3.13
C ILE A 245 -13.56 9.05 -2.42
N PRO A 246 -13.49 10.38 -2.53
CA PRO A 246 -14.27 11.30 -1.68
C PRO A 246 -15.76 11.29 -1.97
N LYS A 247 -16.14 10.85 -3.16
CA LYS A 247 -17.52 10.65 -3.61
C LYS A 247 -17.54 9.49 -4.60
N TYR A 248 -18.47 8.58 -4.43
CA TYR A 248 -18.58 7.42 -5.31
C TYR A 248 -20.01 7.25 -5.86
N GLU A 249 -20.08 6.62 -7.02
CA GLU A 249 -21.33 6.16 -7.63
C GLU A 249 -21.30 4.62 -7.66
N VAL A 250 -22.44 4.00 -7.40
CA VAL A 250 -22.59 2.54 -7.45
C VAL A 250 -22.35 2.05 -8.87
N LEU A 251 -21.65 0.92 -9.01
CA LEU A 251 -21.21 0.29 -10.26
C LEU A 251 -20.19 1.09 -11.07
N GLN A 252 -19.72 2.24 -10.59
CA GLN A 252 -18.60 2.92 -11.21
C GLN A 252 -17.29 2.31 -10.74
N GLU A 253 -16.36 2.15 -11.68
CA GLU A 253 -15.01 1.69 -11.39
C GLU A 253 -14.09 2.86 -11.01
N TYR A 254 -13.31 2.66 -9.96
CA TYR A 254 -12.28 3.57 -9.45
C TYR A 254 -10.96 2.85 -9.35
N GLY A 255 -9.84 3.58 -9.40
CA GLY A 255 -8.54 2.95 -9.25
C GLY A 255 -7.37 3.89 -9.52
N TYR A 256 -6.18 3.35 -9.40
CA TYR A 256 -4.92 4.02 -9.67
C TYR A 256 -3.87 3.01 -10.18
N ARG A 257 -2.80 3.55 -10.74
CA ARG A 257 -1.60 2.79 -11.09
C ARG A 257 -0.46 3.25 -10.20
N ALA A 258 0.36 2.30 -9.81
CA ALA A 258 1.57 2.56 -9.06
C ALA A 258 2.72 1.73 -9.63
N ARG A 259 3.94 2.06 -9.26
CA ARG A 259 5.15 1.30 -9.55
C ARG A 259 5.97 1.13 -8.29
N VAL A 260 6.27 -0.10 -7.95
CA VAL A 260 7.33 -0.44 -7.02
C VAL A 260 8.66 -0.41 -7.78
N VAL A 261 9.65 0.27 -7.20
CA VAL A 261 11.06 0.19 -7.62
C VAL A 261 11.83 -0.41 -6.47
N TYR A 262 12.52 -1.54 -6.71
CA TYR A 262 13.39 -2.16 -5.71
C TYR A 262 14.75 -2.47 -6.33
N ARG A 263 15.74 -1.65 -6.01
CA ARG A 263 17.06 -1.65 -6.62
C ARG A 263 18.17 -1.32 -5.63
N GLU A 264 19.42 -1.53 -6.03
CA GLU A 264 20.57 -1.04 -5.28
C GLU A 264 20.46 0.46 -5.03
N LYS A 265 21.00 0.89 -3.89
CA LYS A 265 20.95 2.28 -3.42
C LYS A 265 21.47 3.23 -4.49
N CYS A 266 20.71 4.25 -4.74
CA CYS A 266 21.00 5.28 -5.72
C CYS A 266 20.74 6.69 -5.14
N SER A 267 21.10 7.72 -5.88
CA SER A 267 20.87 9.10 -5.46
C SER A 267 19.37 9.47 -5.51
N ARG A 268 18.99 10.49 -4.75
CA ARG A 268 17.64 11.07 -4.80
C ARG A 268 17.26 11.58 -6.20
N ASP A 269 18.23 12.10 -6.95
CA ASP A 269 18.01 12.55 -8.32
C ASP A 269 17.72 11.39 -9.27
N GLU A 270 18.32 10.23 -9.04
CA GLU A 270 18.01 9.02 -9.80
C GLU A 270 16.59 8.52 -9.49
N ILE A 271 16.18 8.48 -8.21
CA ILE A 271 14.80 8.11 -7.84
C ILE A 271 13.80 9.07 -8.51
N GLN A 272 14.10 10.38 -8.53
CA GLN A 272 13.23 11.35 -9.17
C GLN A 272 13.20 11.20 -10.70
N ARG A 273 14.30 10.82 -11.34
CA ARG A 273 14.32 10.48 -12.77
C ARG A 273 13.49 9.23 -13.06
N GLU A 274 13.61 8.18 -12.25
CA GLU A 274 12.77 6.97 -12.35
C GLU A 274 11.28 7.34 -12.33
N PHE A 275 10.87 8.18 -11.39
CA PHE A 275 9.50 8.65 -11.28
C PHE A 275 9.04 9.40 -12.53
N LYS A 276 9.83 10.38 -13.01
CA LYS A 276 9.51 11.18 -14.20
C LYS A 276 9.39 10.29 -15.45
N THR A 277 10.37 9.44 -15.68
CA THR A 277 10.39 8.52 -16.84
C THR A 277 9.17 7.59 -16.82
N TRP A 278 8.82 7.06 -15.66
CA TRP A 278 7.62 6.23 -15.55
C TRP A 278 6.36 7.03 -15.85
N ARG A 279 6.19 8.22 -15.29
CA ARG A 279 5.02 9.08 -15.56
C ARG A 279 4.89 9.46 -17.04
N GLU A 280 6.00 9.80 -17.68
CA GLU A 280 6.06 10.07 -19.12
C GLU A 280 5.61 8.86 -19.93
N SER A 281 6.01 7.65 -19.53
CA SER A 281 5.57 6.40 -20.18
C SER A 281 4.06 6.15 -20.08
N LEU A 282 3.38 6.79 -19.12
CA LEU A 282 1.93 6.73 -18.94
C LEU A 282 1.18 7.83 -19.73
N GLY A 283 1.91 8.71 -20.46
CA GLY A 283 1.34 9.85 -21.18
C GLY A 283 0.91 11.00 -20.25
N ARG A 284 1.61 11.18 -19.13
CA ARG A 284 1.28 12.17 -18.09
C ARG A 284 2.45 13.09 -17.75
#